data_5661af05738cb4dd435eb16568bf9c96
#
_entry.id   5661af05738cb4dd435eb16568bf9c96
#
_cell.length_a   1.000
_cell.length_b   1.000
_cell.length_c   1.000
_cell.angle_alpha   90.00
_cell.angle_beta   90.00
_cell.angle_gamma   90.00
#
_symmetry.space_group_name_H-M   'P 1'
#
loop_
_entity.id
_entity.type
_entity.pdbx_description
1 polymer ?
#
loop_
_entity_poly.entity_id
_entity_poly.type
_entity_poly.pdbx_seq_one_letter_code
_entity_poly.pdbx_strand_id
1 'polypeptide(L)'
;GSTDGSVEIIKKYAPRLAWWVSERDHGQAEAINKGLARASGEVVAWVNSDDLYLPGAISSAVAALQANPQAGMVFSNVQSINAAGEVTNLMRYGNWQLDELMSFHIIGQPGVFMRRSVQAQAGLLDEHFHMLLDHQLWIRMAQLAPAQYVNQTWAAARFHATAKNVSQAPAFGKEAYQVVAWMQTQPALAARFGRN
;
A
#
# COMPACT_ATOMS: atom_id res chain seq x y z
N GLY A 1 9.60 -7.65 16.11
CA GLY A 1 10.74 -7.84 17.00
C GLY A 1 11.47 -6.55 17.35
N SER A 2 10.74 -5.40 17.43
CA SER A 2 11.33 -4.09 17.77
C SER A 2 11.96 -4.09 19.16
N THR A 3 13.08 -3.34 19.33
CA THR A 3 13.84 -3.20 20.58
C THR A 3 13.89 -1.76 21.10
N ASP A 4 13.09 -0.86 20.52
CA ASP A 4 13.10 0.59 20.73
C ASP A 4 11.93 1.11 21.60
N GLY A 5 11.25 0.23 22.34
CA GLY A 5 10.08 0.58 23.15
C GLY A 5 8.73 0.47 22.40
N SER A 6 8.70 0.18 21.09
CA SER A 6 7.46 -0.02 20.33
C SER A 6 6.56 -1.11 20.93
N VAL A 7 7.16 -2.20 21.43
CA VAL A 7 6.42 -3.32 22.04
C VAL A 7 5.65 -2.88 23.27
N GLU A 8 6.21 -2.00 24.10
CA GLU A 8 5.54 -1.48 25.29
C GLU A 8 4.35 -0.58 24.92
N ILE A 9 4.48 0.18 23.83
CA ILE A 9 3.37 0.97 23.28
C ILE A 9 2.25 0.03 22.78
N ILE A 10 2.60 -1.02 22.04
CA ILE A 10 1.63 -1.99 21.53
C ILE A 10 0.88 -2.65 22.70
N LYS A 11 1.59 -3.10 23.74
CA LYS A 11 0.99 -3.71 24.93
C LYS A 11 -0.02 -2.79 25.61
N LYS A 12 0.25 -1.47 25.66
CA LYS A 12 -0.68 -0.47 26.21
C LYS A 12 -2.01 -0.45 25.46
N TYR A 13 -2.01 -0.68 24.16
CA TYR A 13 -3.20 -0.69 23.32
C TYR A 13 -3.75 -2.09 23.02
N ALA A 14 -3.06 -3.15 23.47
CA ALA A 14 -3.44 -4.54 23.22
C ALA A 14 -4.92 -4.87 23.48
N PRO A 15 -5.60 -4.35 24.54
CA PRO A 15 -7.01 -4.61 24.76
C PRO A 15 -7.95 -4.07 23.64
N ARG A 16 -7.46 -3.22 22.77
CA ARG A 16 -8.21 -2.64 21.64
C ARG A 16 -7.83 -3.26 20.29
N LEU A 17 -6.86 -4.18 20.29
CA LEU A 17 -6.38 -4.85 19.09
C LEU A 17 -7.00 -6.25 19.01
N ALA A 18 -7.55 -6.62 17.86
CA ALA A 18 -8.03 -7.97 17.63
C ALA A 18 -6.90 -9.00 17.69
N TRP A 19 -5.71 -8.59 17.25
CA TRP A 19 -4.49 -9.39 17.28
C TRP A 19 -3.26 -8.48 17.17
N TRP A 20 -2.16 -8.92 17.74
CA TRP A 20 -0.84 -8.33 17.55
C TRP A 20 0.24 -9.38 17.78
N VAL A 21 1.42 -9.13 17.23
CA VAL A 21 2.61 -9.97 17.43
C VAL A 21 3.86 -9.10 17.42
N SER A 22 4.82 -9.48 18.23
CA SER A 22 6.18 -8.92 18.16
C SER A 22 7.16 -10.08 18.11
N GLU A 23 7.62 -10.38 16.94
CA GLU A 23 8.61 -11.44 16.66
C GLU A 23 9.54 -10.96 15.56
N ARG A 24 10.64 -11.65 15.38
CA ARG A 24 11.57 -11.35 14.29
C ARG A 24 10.92 -11.67 12.95
N ASP A 25 11.10 -10.78 12.00
CA ASP A 25 10.68 -10.94 10.60
C ASP A 25 11.89 -10.73 9.65
N HIS A 26 11.68 -11.04 8.37
CA HIS A 26 12.65 -10.83 7.29
C HIS A 26 12.41 -9.51 6.54
N GLY A 27 11.51 -8.67 7.04
CA GLY A 27 11.24 -7.36 6.48
C GLY A 27 9.76 -6.96 6.49
N GLN A 28 9.51 -5.76 6.01
CA GLN A 28 8.19 -5.12 6.05
C GLN A 28 7.10 -5.97 5.37
N ALA A 29 7.40 -6.61 4.24
CA ALA A 29 6.43 -7.43 3.50
C ALA A 29 5.92 -8.60 4.35
N GLU A 30 6.82 -9.35 5.01
CA GLU A 30 6.43 -10.45 5.91
C GLU A 30 5.57 -9.96 7.06
N ALA A 31 5.93 -8.83 7.69
CA ALA A 31 5.16 -8.28 8.80
C ALA A 31 3.73 -7.88 8.36
N ILE A 32 3.59 -7.23 7.19
CA ILE A 32 2.28 -6.89 6.62
C ILE A 32 1.50 -8.15 6.25
N ASN A 33 2.15 -9.15 5.65
CA ASN A 33 1.54 -10.41 5.27
C ASN A 33 0.93 -11.16 6.46
N LYS A 34 1.60 -11.14 7.63
CA LYS A 34 1.06 -11.70 8.87
C LYS A 34 -0.27 -11.02 9.28
N GLY A 35 -0.37 -9.71 9.10
CA GLY A 35 -1.59 -8.93 9.34
C GLY A 35 -2.68 -9.24 8.31
N LEU A 36 -2.35 -9.22 7.02
CA LEU A 36 -3.29 -9.50 5.93
C LEU A 36 -3.89 -10.91 6.04
N ALA A 37 -3.07 -11.91 6.38
CA ALA A 37 -3.52 -13.29 6.56
C ALA A 37 -4.53 -13.47 7.72
N ARG A 38 -4.52 -12.57 8.70
CA ARG A 38 -5.43 -12.60 9.85
C ARG A 38 -6.63 -11.67 9.73
N ALA A 39 -6.58 -10.72 8.80
CA ALA A 39 -7.66 -9.77 8.60
C ALA A 39 -8.94 -10.47 8.14
N SER A 40 -10.06 -10.23 8.83
CA SER A 40 -11.37 -10.82 8.54
C SER A 40 -12.37 -9.83 7.93
N GLY A 41 -12.06 -8.52 7.94
CA GLY A 41 -12.91 -7.47 7.37
C GLY A 41 -13.10 -7.62 5.86
N GLU A 42 -14.21 -7.10 5.33
CA GLU A 42 -14.47 -7.04 3.88
C GLU A 42 -13.52 -6.09 3.15
N VAL A 43 -13.08 -5.06 3.85
CA VAL A 43 -12.09 -4.09 3.37
C VAL A 43 -10.83 -4.23 4.21
N VAL A 44 -9.68 -4.30 3.55
CA VAL A 44 -8.36 -4.36 4.19
C VAL A 44 -7.47 -3.22 3.70
N ALA A 45 -6.64 -2.74 4.59
CA ALA A 45 -5.62 -1.75 4.34
C ALA A 45 -4.51 -1.91 5.39
N TRP A 46 -3.36 -1.33 5.17
CA TRP A 46 -2.37 -1.16 6.23
C TRP A 46 -1.88 0.28 6.27
N VAL A 47 -1.33 0.67 7.38
CA VAL A 47 -0.68 1.96 7.58
C VAL A 47 0.66 1.69 8.26
N ASN A 48 1.71 2.32 7.78
CA ASN A 48 3.02 2.24 8.43
C ASN A 48 2.99 3.00 9.77
N SER A 49 3.89 2.66 10.68
CA SER A 49 3.89 3.23 12.04
C SER A 49 4.17 4.74 12.09
N ASP A 50 4.72 5.30 11.02
CA ASP A 50 5.05 6.73 10.87
C ASP A 50 4.00 7.51 10.06
N ASP A 51 3.06 6.82 9.38
CA ASP A 51 2.00 7.40 8.58
C ASP A 51 0.69 7.60 9.36
N LEU A 52 -0.23 8.38 8.82
CA LEU A 52 -1.50 8.71 9.47
C LEU A 52 -2.67 8.56 8.51
N TYR A 53 -3.81 8.07 9.01
CA TYR A 53 -5.11 8.31 8.38
C TYR A 53 -5.68 9.65 8.82
N LEU A 54 -6.23 10.39 7.87
CA LEU A 54 -6.95 11.63 8.16
C LEU A 54 -8.39 11.33 8.61
N PRO A 55 -9.04 12.25 9.34
CA PRO A 55 -10.43 12.08 9.77
C PRO A 55 -11.35 11.74 8.61
N GLY A 56 -12.17 10.71 8.77
CA GLY A 56 -13.12 10.26 7.75
C GLY A 56 -12.54 9.35 6.65
N ALA A 57 -11.23 9.09 6.61
CA ALA A 57 -10.58 8.29 5.59
C ALA A 57 -11.23 6.89 5.43
N ILE A 58 -11.35 6.15 6.53
CA ILE A 58 -11.89 4.78 6.51
C ILE A 58 -13.35 4.77 6.05
N SER A 59 -14.20 5.65 6.61
CA SER A 59 -15.62 5.72 6.21
C SER A 59 -15.80 6.11 4.76
N SER A 60 -15.01 7.06 4.25
CA SER A 60 -15.03 7.46 2.83
C SER A 60 -14.57 6.34 1.91
N ALA A 61 -13.52 5.63 2.27
CA ALA A 61 -13.01 4.50 1.47
C ALA A 61 -14.02 3.34 1.42
N VAL A 62 -14.64 3.01 2.56
CA VAL A 62 -15.70 1.97 2.63
C VAL A 62 -16.90 2.39 1.78
N ALA A 63 -17.36 3.64 1.90
CA ALA A 63 -18.47 4.16 1.10
C ALA A 63 -18.16 4.11 -0.42
N ALA A 64 -16.93 4.45 -0.83
CA ALA A 64 -16.52 4.38 -2.22
C ALA A 64 -16.53 2.93 -2.76
N LEU A 65 -16.03 1.97 -1.97
CA LEU A 65 -16.10 0.54 -2.35
C LEU A 65 -17.54 0.02 -2.40
N GLN A 66 -18.40 0.47 -1.51
CA GLN A 66 -19.84 0.10 -1.52
C GLN A 66 -20.56 0.68 -2.74
N ALA A 67 -20.26 1.93 -3.09
CA ALA A 67 -20.85 2.59 -4.25
C ALA A 67 -20.38 1.99 -5.58
N ASN A 68 -19.21 1.34 -5.61
CA ASN A 68 -18.69 0.67 -6.81
C ASN A 68 -18.30 -0.79 -6.49
N PRO A 69 -19.25 -1.74 -6.57
CA PRO A 69 -18.99 -3.15 -6.28
C PRO A 69 -17.95 -3.81 -7.19
N GLN A 70 -17.69 -3.24 -8.37
CA GLN A 70 -16.68 -3.74 -9.32
C GLN A 70 -15.25 -3.36 -8.93
N ALA A 71 -15.06 -2.30 -8.14
CA ALA A 71 -13.73 -1.87 -7.75
C ALA A 71 -13.06 -2.89 -6.81
N GLY A 72 -11.84 -3.29 -7.17
CA GLY A 72 -10.99 -4.15 -6.34
C GLY A 72 -10.27 -3.37 -5.25
N MET A 73 -9.97 -2.11 -5.53
CA MET A 73 -9.36 -1.18 -4.58
C MET A 73 -9.82 0.25 -4.88
N VAL A 74 -9.78 1.08 -3.85
CA VAL A 74 -9.96 2.53 -3.94
C VAL A 74 -8.73 3.23 -3.41
N PHE A 75 -8.40 4.39 -3.98
CA PHE A 75 -7.27 5.19 -3.53
C PHE A 75 -7.54 6.69 -3.63
N SER A 76 -6.85 7.45 -2.81
CA SER A 76 -7.01 8.90 -2.71
C SER A 76 -5.68 9.62 -2.78
N ASN A 77 -5.72 10.96 -2.86
CA ASN A 77 -4.54 11.80 -2.64
C ASN A 77 -3.95 11.55 -1.24
N VAL A 78 -2.65 11.77 -1.11
CA VAL A 78 -1.91 11.61 0.13
C VAL A 78 -1.09 12.88 0.39
N GLN A 79 -1.16 13.41 1.61
CA GLN A 79 -0.27 14.49 2.04
C GLN A 79 1.12 13.93 2.32
N SER A 80 2.15 14.69 1.98
CA SER A 80 3.49 14.48 2.54
C SER A 80 3.64 15.35 3.77
N ILE A 81 4.09 14.78 4.87
CA ILE A 81 4.39 15.52 6.10
C ILE A 81 5.87 15.32 6.50
N ASN A 82 6.46 16.31 7.13
CA ASN A 82 7.81 16.21 7.69
C ASN A 82 7.81 15.49 9.06
N ALA A 83 8.98 15.36 9.68
CA ALA A 83 9.12 14.75 11.00
C ALA A 83 8.27 15.43 12.09
N ALA A 84 8.04 16.73 11.99
CA ALA A 84 7.22 17.51 12.91
C ALA A 84 5.70 17.36 12.66
N GLY A 85 5.30 16.72 11.55
CA GLY A 85 3.91 16.56 11.14
C GLY A 85 3.36 17.71 10.30
N GLU A 86 4.21 18.65 9.86
CA GLU A 86 3.82 19.75 9.00
C GLU A 86 3.67 19.29 7.56
N VAL A 87 2.61 19.72 6.89
CA VAL A 87 2.35 19.38 5.50
C VAL A 87 3.36 20.06 4.59
N THR A 88 4.09 19.28 3.80
CA THR A 88 5.11 19.77 2.86
C THR A 88 4.65 19.67 1.41
N ASN A 89 3.77 18.73 1.08
CA ASN A 89 3.25 18.54 -0.28
C ASN A 89 1.89 17.82 -0.26
N LEU A 90 1.18 17.88 -1.38
CA LEU A 90 0.00 17.07 -1.65
C LEU A 90 0.24 16.25 -2.92
N MET A 91 0.42 14.96 -2.75
CA MET A 91 0.51 14.00 -3.85
C MET A 91 -0.89 13.76 -4.41
N ARG A 92 -1.12 14.23 -5.65
CA ARG A 92 -2.38 14.10 -6.36
C ARG A 92 -2.25 12.99 -7.40
N TYR A 93 -3.32 12.21 -7.52
CA TYR A 93 -3.40 11.10 -8.47
C TYR A 93 -4.52 11.33 -9.48
N GLY A 94 -4.71 10.40 -10.39
CA GLY A 94 -5.78 10.39 -11.37
C GLY A 94 -6.48 9.02 -11.44
N ASN A 95 -7.33 8.82 -12.42
CA ASN A 95 -7.99 7.54 -12.68
C ASN A 95 -7.01 6.52 -13.26
N TRP A 96 -6.03 6.12 -12.46
CA TRP A 96 -5.00 5.18 -12.85
C TRP A 96 -5.52 3.76 -12.76
N GLN A 97 -5.35 3.03 -13.84
CA GLN A 97 -5.70 1.64 -14.00
C GLN A 97 -4.43 0.82 -14.24
N LEU A 98 -4.58 -0.40 -14.72
CA LEU A 98 -3.46 -1.31 -14.93
C LEU A 98 -2.35 -0.72 -15.81
N ASP A 99 -2.68 -0.02 -16.89
CA ASP A 99 -1.68 0.50 -17.83
C ASP A 99 -0.84 1.65 -17.21
N GLU A 100 -1.48 2.53 -16.43
CA GLU A 100 -0.77 3.57 -15.69
C GLU A 100 0.12 2.96 -14.59
N LEU A 101 -0.37 1.95 -13.88
CA LEU A 101 0.45 1.25 -12.88
C LEU A 101 1.64 0.55 -13.53
N MET A 102 1.45 -0.14 -14.67
CA MET A 102 2.56 -0.74 -15.43
C MET A 102 3.57 0.30 -15.92
N SER A 103 3.13 1.54 -16.13
CA SER A 103 3.97 2.69 -16.49
C SER A 103 4.55 3.44 -15.29
N PHE A 104 4.54 2.83 -14.10
CA PHE A 104 5.07 3.38 -12.85
C PHE A 104 4.39 4.67 -12.36
N HIS A 105 3.10 4.82 -12.60
CA HIS A 105 2.32 5.79 -11.85
C HIS A 105 2.13 5.26 -10.42
N ILE A 106 2.93 5.78 -9.50
CA ILE A 106 3.04 5.28 -8.13
C ILE A 106 1.95 5.89 -7.25
N ILE A 107 1.10 5.06 -6.68
CA ILE A 107 0.08 5.45 -5.70
C ILE A 107 0.70 5.42 -4.30
N GLY A 108 0.51 6.47 -3.52
CA GLY A 108 0.94 6.52 -2.12
C GLY A 108 0.17 5.48 -1.28
N GLN A 109 0.90 4.56 -0.72
CA GLN A 109 0.40 3.36 -0.05
C GLN A 109 -0.66 3.65 1.04
N PRO A 110 -0.50 4.63 1.97
CA PRO A 110 -1.48 4.82 3.04
C PRO A 110 -2.83 5.36 2.54
N GLY A 111 -2.92 5.82 1.28
CA GLY A 111 -4.17 6.24 0.66
C GLY A 111 -5.00 5.12 0.02
N VAL A 112 -4.57 3.85 0.14
CA VAL A 112 -5.19 2.71 -0.56
C VAL A 112 -5.99 1.83 0.40
N PHE A 113 -7.21 1.49 0.00
CA PHE A 113 -8.08 0.51 0.67
C PHE A 113 -8.53 -0.55 -0.34
N MET A 114 -8.45 -1.80 0.05
CA MET A 114 -8.65 -2.95 -0.84
C MET A 114 -9.88 -3.75 -0.44
N ARG A 115 -10.60 -4.27 -1.43
CA ARG A 115 -11.57 -5.32 -1.21
C ARG A 115 -10.82 -6.62 -0.90
N ARG A 116 -11.02 -7.16 0.32
CA ARG A 116 -10.29 -8.35 0.79
C ARG A 116 -10.40 -9.55 -0.15
N SER A 117 -11.56 -9.76 -0.78
CA SER A 117 -11.74 -10.87 -1.74
C SER A 117 -10.84 -10.74 -2.97
N VAL A 118 -10.61 -9.52 -3.46
CA VAL A 118 -9.71 -9.26 -4.60
C VAL A 118 -8.25 -9.33 -4.14
N GLN A 119 -7.92 -8.77 -2.98
CA GLN A 119 -6.57 -8.88 -2.40
C GLN A 119 -6.19 -10.35 -2.16
N ALA A 120 -7.10 -11.17 -1.63
CA ALA A 120 -6.85 -12.60 -1.41
C ALA A 120 -6.60 -13.37 -2.72
N GLN A 121 -7.30 -13.01 -3.81
CA GLN A 121 -7.04 -13.59 -5.14
C GLN A 121 -5.71 -13.12 -5.73
N ALA A 122 -5.35 -11.85 -5.53
CA ALA A 122 -4.05 -11.32 -5.94
C ALA A 122 -2.89 -11.93 -5.14
N GLY A 123 -3.17 -12.45 -3.95
CA GLY A 123 -2.20 -13.02 -3.02
C GLY A 123 -1.56 -11.99 -2.09
N LEU A 124 -0.60 -12.46 -1.30
CA LEU A 124 0.15 -11.66 -0.34
C LEU A 124 1.20 -10.78 -1.03
N LEU A 125 1.81 -9.86 -0.30
CA LEU A 125 2.99 -9.12 -0.77
C LEU A 125 4.12 -10.08 -1.09
N ASP A 126 4.82 -9.83 -2.20
CA ASP A 126 6.02 -10.57 -2.56
C ASP A 126 7.21 -10.02 -1.73
N GLU A 127 7.78 -10.89 -0.91
CA GLU A 127 8.85 -10.54 0.03
C GLU A 127 10.20 -10.23 -0.65
N HIS A 128 10.33 -10.48 -1.94
CA HIS A 128 11.51 -10.09 -2.72
C HIS A 128 11.53 -8.59 -3.04
N PHE A 129 10.38 -7.91 -2.96
CA PHE A 129 10.30 -6.47 -3.15
C PHE A 129 10.32 -5.74 -1.81
N HIS A 130 11.13 -4.70 -1.72
CA HIS A 130 11.27 -3.90 -0.50
C HIS A 130 10.73 -2.47 -0.68
N MET A 131 10.99 -1.83 -1.84
CA MET A 131 10.56 -0.46 -2.13
C MET A 131 9.23 -0.40 -2.88
N LEU A 132 8.96 -1.39 -3.73
CA LEU A 132 7.80 -1.45 -4.62
C LEU A 132 6.87 -2.63 -4.28
N LEU A 133 6.90 -3.11 -3.05
CA LEU A 133 6.09 -4.24 -2.58
C LEU A 133 4.58 -3.98 -2.73
N ASP A 134 4.15 -2.76 -2.45
CA ASP A 134 2.79 -2.27 -2.61
C ASP A 134 2.42 -2.12 -4.09
N HIS A 135 3.27 -1.44 -4.85
CA HIS A 135 3.05 -1.21 -6.27
C HIS A 135 2.91 -2.52 -7.07
N GLN A 136 3.75 -3.51 -6.79
CA GLN A 136 3.66 -4.84 -7.39
C GLN A 136 2.32 -5.54 -7.03
N LEU A 137 1.84 -5.39 -5.80
CA LEU A 137 0.51 -5.87 -5.40
C LEU A 137 -0.60 -5.13 -6.15
N TRP A 138 -0.50 -3.80 -6.30
CA TRP A 138 -1.50 -3.01 -7.05
C TRP A 138 -1.61 -3.46 -8.50
N ILE A 139 -0.50 -3.78 -9.17
CA ILE A 139 -0.51 -4.34 -10.53
C ILE A 139 -1.24 -5.69 -10.56
N ARG A 140 -0.99 -6.59 -9.60
CA ARG A 140 -1.71 -7.88 -9.53
C ARG A 140 -3.21 -7.68 -9.31
N MET A 141 -3.60 -6.80 -8.41
CA MET A 141 -5.00 -6.51 -8.13
C MET A 141 -5.70 -5.86 -9.32
N ALA A 142 -5.04 -4.92 -10.01
CA ALA A 142 -5.61 -4.25 -11.18
C ALA A 142 -5.82 -5.18 -12.39
N GLN A 143 -5.18 -6.34 -12.43
CA GLN A 143 -5.51 -7.39 -13.41
C GLN A 143 -6.84 -8.10 -13.12
N LEU A 144 -7.27 -8.11 -11.86
CA LEU A 144 -8.46 -8.83 -11.40
C LEU A 144 -9.71 -7.94 -11.35
N ALA A 145 -9.55 -6.68 -10.98
CA ALA A 145 -10.63 -5.73 -10.83
C ALA A 145 -10.13 -4.28 -10.96
N PRO A 146 -10.97 -3.34 -11.43
CA PRO A 146 -10.59 -1.93 -11.59
C PRO A 146 -10.14 -1.31 -10.27
N ALA A 147 -9.19 -0.37 -10.35
CA ALA A 147 -8.89 0.57 -9.29
C ALA A 147 -9.80 1.80 -9.42
N GLN A 148 -10.19 2.41 -8.31
CA GLN A 148 -10.98 3.64 -8.33
C GLN A 148 -10.26 4.76 -7.60
N TYR A 149 -9.98 5.82 -8.30
CA TYR A 149 -9.51 7.06 -7.68
C TYR A 149 -10.68 7.83 -7.06
N VAL A 150 -10.47 8.35 -5.87
CA VAL A 150 -11.38 9.25 -5.16
C VAL A 150 -10.65 10.56 -4.90
N ASN A 151 -11.14 11.66 -5.48
CA ASN A 151 -10.53 12.99 -5.32
C ASN A 151 -10.76 13.56 -3.91
N GLN A 152 -10.23 12.88 -2.92
CA GLN A 152 -10.18 13.26 -1.52
C GLN A 152 -8.74 13.04 -1.02
N THR A 153 -8.46 13.44 0.21
CA THR A 153 -7.16 13.17 0.86
C THR A 153 -7.42 12.36 2.12
N TRP A 154 -6.97 11.11 2.15
CA TRP A 154 -7.28 10.19 3.25
C TRP A 154 -6.10 9.94 4.18
N ALA A 155 -4.90 10.22 3.75
CA ALA A 155 -3.72 9.87 4.52
C ALA A 155 -2.63 10.93 4.44
N ALA A 156 -1.72 10.87 5.42
CA ALA A 156 -0.48 11.61 5.40
C ALA A 156 0.69 10.66 5.54
N ALA A 157 1.59 10.67 4.56
CA ALA A 157 2.84 9.92 4.55
C ALA A 157 3.97 10.77 5.11
N ARG A 158 4.74 10.22 6.04
CA ARG A 158 5.82 10.94 6.71
C ARG A 158 7.14 10.76 5.99
N PHE A 159 7.79 11.90 5.73
CA PHE A 159 9.11 11.97 5.11
C PHE A 159 10.10 12.52 6.14
N HIS A 160 11.07 11.70 6.52
CA HIS A 160 12.17 12.05 7.42
C HIS A 160 13.45 11.35 6.96
N ALA A 161 14.61 11.80 7.46
CA ALA A 161 15.90 11.35 6.95
C ALA A 161 16.13 9.82 7.04
N THR A 162 15.52 9.16 8.03
CA THR A 162 15.61 7.71 8.22
C THR A 162 14.43 6.95 7.61
N ALA A 163 13.44 7.63 7.03
CA ALA A 163 12.35 6.96 6.33
C ALA A 163 12.90 6.18 5.13
N LYS A 164 12.37 4.99 4.90
CA LYS A 164 12.85 4.04 3.90
C LYS A 164 12.88 4.64 2.49
N ASN A 165 11.82 5.35 2.10
CA ASN A 165 11.68 6.03 0.82
C ASN A 165 12.69 7.18 0.61
N VAL A 166 13.27 7.71 1.68
CA VAL A 166 14.32 8.74 1.64
C VAL A 166 15.71 8.08 1.73
N SER A 167 15.95 7.27 2.76
CA SER A 167 17.27 6.68 3.03
C SER A 167 17.69 5.62 2.01
N GLN A 168 16.75 4.96 1.35
CA GLN A 168 16.97 3.89 0.37
C GLN A 168 16.49 4.26 -1.04
N ALA A 169 16.29 5.53 -1.34
CA ALA A 169 15.83 6.00 -2.65
C ALA A 169 16.59 5.40 -3.87
N PRO A 170 17.92 5.19 -3.84
CA PRO A 170 18.62 4.51 -4.94
C PRO A 170 18.18 3.08 -5.21
N ALA A 171 17.64 2.37 -4.21
CA ALA A 171 17.14 1.00 -4.38
C ALA A 171 15.85 0.96 -5.20
N PHE A 172 15.07 2.04 -5.22
CA PHE A 172 13.82 2.14 -5.97
C PHE A 172 14.02 1.86 -7.47
N GLY A 173 15.03 2.49 -8.09
CA GLY A 173 15.33 2.28 -9.51
C GLY A 173 15.68 0.82 -9.82
N LYS A 174 16.48 0.18 -8.95
CA LYS A 174 16.81 -1.24 -9.11
C LYS A 174 15.57 -2.13 -9.05
N GLU A 175 14.69 -1.88 -8.08
CA GLU A 175 13.45 -2.66 -7.96
C GLU A 175 12.47 -2.38 -9.10
N ALA A 176 12.44 -1.17 -9.65
CA ALA A 176 11.64 -0.88 -10.84
C ALA A 176 12.00 -1.80 -12.01
N TYR A 177 13.29 -2.03 -12.26
CA TYR A 177 13.72 -3.01 -13.27
C TYR A 177 13.28 -4.44 -12.92
N GLN A 178 13.31 -4.81 -11.64
CA GLN A 178 12.83 -6.14 -11.20
C GLN A 178 11.32 -6.29 -11.41
N VAL A 179 10.53 -5.23 -11.14
CA VAL A 179 9.08 -5.22 -11.42
C VAL A 179 8.82 -5.37 -12.92
N VAL A 180 9.58 -4.65 -13.78
CA VAL A 180 9.49 -4.82 -15.25
C VAL A 180 9.81 -6.25 -15.66
N ALA A 181 10.92 -6.80 -15.18
CA ALA A 181 11.30 -8.18 -15.46
C ALA A 181 10.22 -9.17 -15.01
N TRP A 182 9.65 -8.98 -13.82
CA TRP A 182 8.53 -9.78 -13.34
C TRP A 182 7.30 -9.63 -14.25
N MET A 183 6.91 -8.41 -14.65
CA MET A 183 5.78 -8.21 -15.57
C MET A 183 5.97 -8.93 -16.90
N GLN A 184 7.20 -8.97 -17.42
CA GLN A 184 7.54 -9.70 -18.66
C GLN A 184 7.40 -11.22 -18.52
N THR A 185 7.52 -11.78 -17.32
CA THR A 185 7.25 -13.22 -17.08
C THR A 185 5.77 -13.55 -17.00
N GLN A 186 4.88 -12.55 -16.90
CA GLN A 186 3.43 -12.73 -16.82
C GLN A 186 2.80 -12.58 -18.21
N PRO A 187 2.24 -13.65 -18.84
CA PRO A 187 1.78 -13.57 -20.23
C PRO A 187 0.78 -12.44 -20.51
N ALA A 188 -0.15 -12.22 -19.59
CA ALA A 188 -1.17 -11.17 -19.72
C ALA A 188 -0.58 -9.75 -19.67
N LEU A 189 0.45 -9.52 -18.85
CA LEU A 189 1.15 -8.23 -18.74
C LEU A 189 2.13 -8.06 -19.90
N ALA A 190 2.89 -9.09 -20.25
CA ALA A 190 3.84 -9.07 -21.35
C ALA A 190 3.15 -8.69 -22.68
N ALA A 191 1.95 -9.20 -22.93
CA ALA A 191 1.17 -8.88 -24.13
C ALA A 191 0.73 -7.40 -24.20
N ARG A 192 0.72 -6.66 -23.07
CA ARG A 192 0.41 -5.23 -23.03
C ARG A 192 1.62 -4.36 -23.40
N PHE A 193 2.84 -4.76 -23.06
CA PHE A 193 4.07 -4.03 -23.42
C PHE A 193 4.26 -3.87 -24.94
N GLY A 194 3.71 -4.75 -25.76
CA GLY A 194 3.83 -4.68 -27.23
C GLY A 194 2.76 -3.81 -27.90
N ARG A 195 1.91 -3.12 -27.13
CA ARG A 195 0.80 -2.30 -27.67
C ARG A 195 0.99 -0.80 -27.47
N ASN A 196 2.06 -0.38 -26.79
CA ASN A 196 2.40 1.04 -26.54
C ASN A 196 3.65 1.44 -27.30
#